data_202d61a581f8fee54a696d9bd91c9b3b
#
_entry.id   202d61a581f8fee54a696d9bd91c9b3b
#
_cell.length_a   1.000
_cell.length_b   1.000
_cell.length_c   1.000
_cell.angle_alpha   90.00
_cell.angle_beta   90.00
_cell.angle_gamma   90.00
#
_symmetry.space_group_name_H-M   'P 1'
#
loop_
_entity.id
_entity.type
_entity.pdbx_description
1 polymer ?
#
loop_
_entity_poly.entity_id
_entity_poly.type
_entity_poly.pdbx_seq_one_letter_code
_entity_poly.pdbx_strand_id
1 'polypeptide(L)'
;MPKHRQPTLPARPELVLPERVTIALAELAGAAREGLLALAVGTGIGVLGELLAADVERLVGPKGRHRPDRAAVRHGTQPGKVTLGGRRVRVDRPRVRTVDGTAEVSLPAWEAFAPTELLDRLALERMLATLSTRRYQAGLEPVGAAVEQTATGTSKSAVSRRFVAATERALAELLAADLSGLDLVALMVDGVRVAERCCVVALGITLDGAKVPLGLAEGATENATVVRDLLAGLRDRGLDTTRPILVVIDGAKALRRAVTDVFDHPVIQRCQLHKLRNVTDRLPEAVASTVAKKMRRADHHADPLLAQAELETLARELDRSHPGAAASLREGLAETLTIGRLGVPPTLARTLRSTNSIESMIAICRDHAANVKRWRDGQMVLRWIAAGMGEAAKQFRRVNGYLHLPALRVALDATIATVTPTKEDAAA
;
A
#
# COMPACT_ATOMS: atom_id res chain seq x y z
N MET A 1 -44.06 58.35 -50.07
CA MET A 1 -43.37 57.76 -48.88
C MET A 1 -41.95 57.47 -49.23
N PRO A 2 -40.94 58.15 -48.63
CA PRO A 2 -39.54 57.94 -48.95
C PRO A 2 -39.00 56.66 -48.27
N LYS A 3 -38.29 55.82 -49.03
CA LYS A 3 -37.63 54.62 -48.56
C LYS A 3 -36.39 54.97 -47.68
N HIS A 4 -36.47 54.61 -46.39
CA HIS A 4 -35.32 54.70 -45.49
C HIS A 4 -34.16 53.80 -46.00
N ARG A 5 -33.07 54.40 -46.44
CA ARG A 5 -31.76 53.69 -46.63
C ARG A 5 -31.19 53.42 -45.22
N GLN A 6 -31.03 52.14 -44.89
CA GLN A 6 -30.24 51.76 -43.72
C GLN A 6 -28.76 52.13 -43.93
N PRO A 7 -28.06 52.65 -42.94
CA PRO A 7 -26.65 52.95 -43.06
C PRO A 7 -25.85 51.64 -43.09
N THR A 8 -25.08 51.44 -44.15
CA THR A 8 -24.08 50.39 -44.26
C THR A 8 -22.97 50.67 -43.24
N LEU A 9 -22.83 49.80 -42.23
CA LEU A 9 -21.69 49.83 -41.32
C LEU A 9 -20.40 49.65 -42.12
N PRO A 10 -19.32 50.40 -41.79
CA PRO A 10 -18.04 50.25 -42.47
C PRO A 10 -17.49 48.84 -42.19
N ALA A 11 -16.95 48.17 -43.21
CA ALA A 11 -16.31 46.87 -43.11
C ALA A 11 -15.18 46.94 -42.05
N ARG A 12 -15.24 46.06 -41.06
CA ARG A 12 -14.18 45.94 -40.06
C ARG A 12 -12.87 45.64 -40.80
N PRO A 13 -11.76 46.34 -40.49
CA PRO A 13 -10.48 46.02 -41.06
C PRO A 13 -10.15 44.54 -40.81
N GLU A 14 -9.83 43.82 -41.87
CA GLU A 14 -9.41 42.43 -41.78
C GLU A 14 -8.07 42.38 -41.04
N LEU A 15 -8.07 41.76 -39.84
CA LEU A 15 -6.87 41.64 -39.01
C LEU A 15 -5.95 40.61 -39.66
N VAL A 16 -4.94 41.08 -40.37
CA VAL A 16 -3.88 40.22 -40.96
C VAL A 16 -2.96 39.81 -39.83
N LEU A 17 -3.09 38.55 -39.38
CA LEU A 17 -2.22 38.00 -38.34
C LEU A 17 -0.83 37.68 -38.91
N PRO A 18 0.25 38.03 -38.21
CA PRO A 18 1.59 37.60 -38.56
C PRO A 18 1.67 36.06 -38.70
N GLU A 19 2.44 35.58 -39.64
CA GLU A 19 2.58 34.13 -39.97
C GLU A 19 2.87 33.29 -38.70
N ARG A 20 3.75 33.78 -37.81
CA ARG A 20 4.07 33.13 -36.51
C ARG A 20 2.86 32.99 -35.59
N VAL A 21 1.96 33.96 -35.58
CA VAL A 21 0.72 33.91 -34.79
C VAL A 21 -0.27 32.91 -35.40
N THR A 22 -0.36 32.88 -36.72
CA THR A 22 -1.23 31.93 -37.43
C THR A 22 -0.77 30.50 -37.20
N ILE A 23 0.55 30.23 -37.24
CA ILE A 23 1.13 28.90 -36.95
C ILE A 23 0.83 28.51 -35.50
N ALA A 24 1.06 29.39 -34.54
CA ALA A 24 0.79 29.11 -33.13
C ALA A 24 -0.70 28.86 -32.84
N LEU A 25 -1.60 29.58 -33.50
CA LEU A 25 -3.05 29.33 -33.39
C LEU A 25 -3.47 28.00 -34.04
N ALA A 26 -2.84 27.60 -35.13
CA ALA A 26 -3.09 26.30 -35.77
C ALA A 26 -2.60 25.14 -34.92
N GLU A 27 -1.44 25.27 -34.25
CA GLU A 27 -0.92 24.28 -33.30
C GLU A 27 -1.82 24.15 -32.08
N LEU A 28 -2.28 25.28 -31.50
CA LEU A 28 -3.24 25.31 -30.39
C LEU A 28 -4.58 24.65 -30.76
N ALA A 29 -5.09 24.95 -31.96
CA ALA A 29 -6.32 24.35 -32.45
C ALA A 29 -6.18 22.83 -32.72
N GLY A 30 -5.00 22.41 -33.19
CA GLY A 30 -4.63 20.99 -33.34
C GLY A 30 -4.62 20.27 -32.00
N ALA A 31 -3.90 20.81 -31.02
CA ALA A 31 -3.82 20.25 -29.68
C ALA A 31 -5.20 20.22 -28.96
N ALA A 32 -6.02 21.25 -29.15
CA ALA A 32 -7.39 21.27 -28.59
C ALA A 32 -8.28 20.17 -29.18
N ARG A 33 -8.09 19.79 -30.44
CA ARG A 33 -8.81 18.65 -31.07
C ARG A 33 -8.36 17.30 -30.53
N GLU A 34 -7.12 17.18 -30.05
CA GLU A 34 -6.58 15.98 -29.43
C GLU A 34 -6.97 15.87 -27.94
N GLY A 35 -7.62 16.90 -27.38
CA GLY A 35 -8.12 16.93 -26.02
C GLY A 35 -7.43 17.94 -25.09
N LEU A 36 -8.05 18.19 -23.93
CA LEU A 36 -7.58 19.19 -22.96
C LEU A 36 -6.17 18.90 -22.42
N LEU A 37 -5.82 17.61 -22.27
CA LEU A 37 -4.48 17.26 -21.79
C LEU A 37 -3.39 17.60 -22.83
N ALA A 38 -3.65 17.38 -24.12
CA ALA A 38 -2.72 17.75 -25.19
C ALA A 38 -2.49 19.26 -25.22
N LEU A 39 -3.57 20.05 -25.11
CA LEU A 39 -3.49 21.51 -24.99
C LEU A 39 -2.71 21.92 -23.74
N ALA A 40 -3.02 21.36 -22.57
CA ALA A 40 -2.34 21.68 -21.31
C ALA A 40 -0.83 21.34 -21.36
N VAL A 41 -0.47 20.22 -21.96
CA VAL A 41 0.93 19.80 -22.12
C VAL A 41 1.68 20.75 -23.08
N GLY A 42 1.09 21.12 -24.21
CA GLY A 42 1.67 22.10 -25.14
C GLY A 42 1.88 23.46 -24.47
N THR A 43 0.87 23.97 -23.79
CA THR A 43 0.97 25.21 -23.00
C THR A 43 2.02 25.10 -21.90
N GLY A 44 2.07 23.96 -21.18
CA GLY A 44 3.05 23.71 -20.12
C GLY A 44 4.50 23.71 -20.62
N ILE A 45 4.76 23.20 -21.82
CA ILE A 45 6.09 23.27 -22.47
C ILE A 45 6.46 24.72 -22.77
N GLY A 46 5.51 25.51 -23.27
CA GLY A 46 5.72 26.96 -23.51
C GLY A 46 6.06 27.70 -22.23
N VAL A 47 5.26 27.51 -21.18
CA VAL A 47 5.50 28.11 -19.85
C VAL A 47 6.85 27.70 -19.29
N LEU A 48 7.24 26.42 -19.41
CA LEU A 48 8.56 25.96 -18.98
C LEU A 48 9.68 26.68 -19.75
N GLY A 49 9.51 26.89 -21.04
CA GLY A 49 10.46 27.69 -21.86
C GLY A 49 10.66 29.10 -21.31
N GLU A 50 9.57 29.78 -20.96
CA GLU A 50 9.61 31.12 -20.34
C GLU A 50 10.25 31.11 -18.95
N LEU A 51 9.96 30.09 -18.11
CA LEU A 51 10.59 29.94 -16.80
C LEU A 51 12.11 29.73 -16.91
N LEU A 52 12.54 28.90 -17.86
CA LEU A 52 13.97 28.68 -18.12
C LEU A 52 14.65 29.97 -18.65
N ALA A 53 13.98 30.72 -19.52
CA ALA A 53 14.48 31.98 -20.00
C ALA A 53 14.61 33.01 -18.86
N ALA A 54 13.62 33.11 -18.00
CA ALA A 54 13.64 33.97 -16.79
C ALA A 54 14.76 33.59 -15.82
N ASP A 55 15.00 32.30 -15.57
CA ASP A 55 16.12 31.82 -14.77
C ASP A 55 17.47 32.27 -15.34
N VAL A 56 17.65 32.11 -16.67
CA VAL A 56 18.87 32.54 -17.35
C VAL A 56 19.04 34.03 -17.26
N GLU A 57 17.97 34.85 -17.46
CA GLU A 57 18.03 36.30 -17.37
C GLU A 57 18.39 36.79 -15.97
N ARG A 58 17.84 36.15 -14.95
CA ARG A 58 18.15 36.44 -13.53
C ARG A 58 19.63 36.17 -13.21
N LEU A 59 20.21 35.07 -13.73
CA LEU A 59 21.58 34.66 -13.44
C LEU A 59 22.62 35.44 -14.24
N VAL A 60 22.31 35.76 -15.51
CA VAL A 60 23.30 36.33 -16.47
C VAL A 60 22.95 37.73 -16.90
N GLY A 61 21.71 38.20 -16.70
CA GLY A 61 21.17 39.45 -17.18
C GLY A 61 20.57 39.38 -18.60
N PRO A 62 19.96 40.49 -19.09
CA PRO A 62 19.30 40.51 -20.39
C PRO A 62 20.26 40.19 -21.55
N LYS A 63 19.73 39.58 -22.60
CA LYS A 63 20.50 39.29 -23.81
C LYS A 63 21.01 40.57 -24.46
N GLY A 64 22.29 40.60 -24.83
CA GLY A 64 22.91 41.74 -25.51
C GLY A 64 23.41 42.86 -24.55
N ARG A 65 23.21 42.74 -23.24
CA ARG A 65 23.78 43.70 -22.27
C ARG A 65 24.94 43.05 -21.51
N HIS A 66 26.08 43.72 -21.49
CA HIS A 66 27.24 43.30 -20.72
C HIS A 66 27.13 43.80 -19.28
N ARG A 67 27.28 42.86 -18.31
CA ARG A 67 27.42 43.20 -16.89
C ARG A 67 28.85 42.84 -16.44
N PRO A 68 29.64 43.81 -15.95
CA PRO A 68 31.04 43.55 -15.54
C PRO A 68 31.14 42.60 -14.35
N ASP A 69 30.17 42.63 -13.45
CA ASP A 69 30.06 41.90 -12.17
C ASP A 69 29.30 40.56 -12.28
N ARG A 70 29.03 40.09 -13.49
CA ARG A 70 28.30 38.82 -13.65
C ARG A 70 29.14 37.61 -13.18
N ALA A 71 28.53 36.76 -12.39
CA ALA A 71 29.14 35.53 -11.92
C ALA A 71 29.05 34.37 -12.92
N ALA A 72 28.16 34.49 -13.94
CA ALA A 72 27.86 33.42 -14.89
C ALA A 72 27.63 33.95 -16.32
N VAL A 73 27.76 33.08 -17.29
CA VAL A 73 27.59 33.34 -18.73
C VAL A 73 26.69 32.33 -19.41
N ARG A 74 25.97 32.76 -20.46
CA ARG A 74 25.22 31.85 -21.34
C ARG A 74 26.19 30.93 -22.10
N HIS A 75 25.85 29.63 -22.12
CA HIS A 75 26.69 28.61 -22.78
C HIS A 75 25.91 27.76 -23.81
N GLY A 76 25.01 28.42 -24.54
CA GLY A 76 24.16 27.75 -25.54
C GLY A 76 22.98 26.97 -24.93
N THR A 77 22.50 25.98 -25.69
CA THR A 77 21.42 25.08 -25.30
C THR A 77 21.84 23.64 -25.55
N GLN A 78 21.23 22.70 -24.81
CA GLN A 78 21.41 21.28 -25.05
C GLN A 78 20.05 20.55 -24.98
N PRO A 79 19.88 19.44 -25.71
CA PRO A 79 18.70 18.60 -25.56
C PRO A 79 18.60 18.05 -24.14
N GLY A 80 17.44 18.22 -23.52
CA GLY A 80 17.13 17.67 -22.22
C GLY A 80 15.76 16.97 -22.23
N LYS A 81 15.36 16.43 -21.08
CA LYS A 81 14.05 15.79 -20.93
C LYS A 81 13.44 16.16 -19.59
N VAL A 82 12.17 16.55 -19.62
CA VAL A 82 11.35 16.82 -18.43
C VAL A 82 10.24 15.81 -18.31
N THR A 83 9.69 15.68 -17.10
CA THR A 83 8.55 14.79 -16.85
C THR A 83 7.25 15.58 -17.02
N LEU A 84 6.43 15.21 -18.00
CA LEU A 84 5.18 15.89 -18.31
C LEU A 84 4.18 14.88 -18.89
N GLY A 85 2.91 14.91 -18.45
CA GLY A 85 1.85 14.02 -18.94
C GLY A 85 2.18 12.52 -18.82
N GLY A 86 2.91 12.09 -17.78
CA GLY A 86 3.30 10.70 -17.58
C GLY A 86 4.40 10.19 -18.51
N ARG A 87 5.13 11.09 -19.18
CA ARG A 87 6.18 10.78 -20.17
C ARG A 87 7.43 11.62 -19.91
N ARG A 88 8.54 11.25 -20.54
CA ARG A 88 9.74 12.09 -20.68
C ARG A 88 9.67 12.84 -21.99
N VAL A 89 9.41 14.13 -21.91
CA VAL A 89 9.27 15.02 -23.06
C VAL A 89 10.58 15.76 -23.31
N ARG A 90 10.98 15.84 -24.58
CA ARG A 90 12.19 16.58 -24.98
C ARG A 90 11.93 18.09 -24.89
N VAL A 91 12.89 18.80 -24.31
CA VAL A 91 12.94 20.25 -24.30
C VAL A 91 14.38 20.71 -24.49
N ASP A 92 14.56 21.88 -25.07
CA ASP A 92 15.89 22.48 -25.21
C ASP A 92 16.22 23.23 -23.91
N ARG A 93 17.16 22.68 -23.13
CA ARG A 93 17.63 23.26 -21.88
C ARG A 93 18.68 24.32 -22.14
N PRO A 94 18.48 25.58 -21.73
CA PRO A 94 19.54 26.58 -21.72
C PRO A 94 20.66 26.15 -20.78
N ARG A 95 21.90 26.46 -21.14
CA ARG A 95 23.08 26.20 -20.31
C ARG A 95 23.66 27.51 -19.81
N VAL A 96 23.98 27.54 -18.52
CA VAL A 96 24.66 28.67 -17.87
C VAL A 96 25.91 28.09 -17.18
N ARG A 97 27.05 28.76 -17.38
CA ARG A 97 28.32 28.40 -16.72
C ARG A 97 28.86 29.58 -15.93
N THR A 98 29.66 29.28 -14.94
CA THR A 98 30.49 30.28 -14.24
C THR A 98 31.40 31.01 -15.22
N VAL A 99 31.80 32.25 -14.90
CA VAL A 99 32.62 33.07 -15.80
C VAL A 99 33.97 32.42 -16.11
N ASP A 100 34.55 31.69 -15.14
CA ASP A 100 35.78 30.91 -15.28
C ASP A 100 35.59 29.62 -16.10
N GLY A 101 34.33 29.27 -16.46
CA GLY A 101 34.00 28.10 -17.24
C GLY A 101 34.15 26.76 -16.50
N THR A 102 34.45 26.79 -15.19
CA THR A 102 34.74 25.56 -14.42
C THR A 102 33.50 24.78 -14.03
N ALA A 103 32.35 25.46 -13.79
CA ALA A 103 31.14 24.80 -13.32
C ALA A 103 29.89 25.21 -14.15
N GLU A 104 28.95 24.29 -14.24
CA GLU A 104 27.61 24.56 -14.79
C GLU A 104 26.70 25.06 -13.65
N VAL A 105 26.02 26.17 -13.91
CA VAL A 105 25.09 26.78 -12.94
C VAL A 105 23.71 26.14 -13.14
N SER A 106 23.13 25.68 -12.05
CA SER A 106 21.80 25.05 -12.08
C SER A 106 20.69 26.08 -12.34
N LEU A 107 19.65 25.62 -13.04
CA LEU A 107 18.44 26.39 -13.31
C LEU A 107 17.31 25.83 -12.44
N PRO A 108 16.74 26.60 -11.49
CA PRO A 108 15.68 26.11 -10.61
C PRO A 108 14.47 25.52 -11.34
N ALA A 109 14.04 26.15 -12.43
CA ALA A 109 12.96 25.62 -13.26
C ALA A 109 13.31 24.23 -13.88
N TRP A 110 14.58 24.03 -14.25
CA TRP A 110 15.03 22.73 -14.75
C TRP A 110 14.98 21.65 -13.65
N GLU A 111 15.47 21.97 -12.46
CA GLU A 111 15.48 21.04 -11.33
C GLU A 111 14.07 20.64 -10.89
N ALA A 112 13.12 21.54 -10.98
CA ALA A 112 11.72 21.27 -10.63
C ALA A 112 11.05 20.25 -11.58
N PHE A 113 11.40 20.24 -12.87
CA PHE A 113 10.71 19.44 -13.89
C PHE A 113 11.53 18.27 -14.47
N ALA A 114 12.84 18.23 -14.23
CA ALA A 114 13.72 17.17 -14.69
C ALA A 114 13.58 15.84 -13.94
N PRO A 115 13.21 15.78 -12.65
CA PRO A 115 13.12 14.54 -11.89
C PRO A 115 12.14 13.53 -12.48
N THR A 116 12.33 12.24 -12.13
CA THR A 116 11.56 11.11 -12.67
C THR A 116 10.66 10.44 -11.64
N GLU A 117 10.66 10.88 -10.40
CA GLU A 117 9.92 10.29 -9.27
C GLU A 117 8.41 10.22 -9.54
N LEU A 118 7.87 11.21 -10.23
CA LEU A 118 6.48 11.20 -10.68
C LEU A 118 6.19 10.01 -11.61
N LEU A 119 7.12 9.68 -12.52
CA LEU A 119 6.94 8.54 -13.43
C LEU A 119 7.05 7.20 -12.69
N ASP A 120 7.89 7.13 -11.68
CA ASP A 120 8.05 5.92 -10.86
C ASP A 120 6.77 5.66 -10.06
N ARG A 121 6.20 6.71 -9.46
CA ARG A 121 4.91 6.66 -8.78
C ARG A 121 3.77 6.27 -9.73
N LEU A 122 3.66 6.90 -10.89
CA LEU A 122 2.63 6.57 -11.89
C LEU A 122 2.78 5.14 -12.43
N ALA A 123 4.01 4.64 -12.61
CA ALA A 123 4.23 3.26 -13.00
C ALA A 123 3.77 2.28 -11.92
N LEU A 124 4.06 2.58 -10.66
CA LEU A 124 3.61 1.78 -9.50
C LEU A 124 2.08 1.74 -9.44
N GLU A 125 1.43 2.90 -9.36
CA GLU A 125 -0.03 3.03 -9.21
C GLU A 125 -0.77 2.31 -10.35
N ARG A 126 -0.37 2.53 -11.60
CA ARG A 126 -1.05 1.94 -12.76
C ARG A 126 -0.85 0.44 -12.87
N MET A 127 0.35 -0.06 -12.56
CA MET A 127 0.59 -1.50 -12.59
C MET A 127 -0.11 -2.23 -11.44
N LEU A 128 -0.21 -1.62 -10.26
CA LEU A 128 -1.02 -2.13 -9.15
C LEU A 128 -2.52 -2.04 -9.47
N ALA A 129 -2.95 -1.05 -10.24
CA ALA A 129 -4.30 -0.99 -10.82
C ALA A 129 -4.51 -1.97 -12.00
N THR A 130 -3.70 -3.03 -12.09
CA THR A 130 -3.76 -4.12 -13.08
C THR A 130 -3.41 -3.77 -14.53
N LEU A 131 -2.87 -2.57 -14.80
CA LEU A 131 -2.42 -2.22 -16.15
C LEU A 131 -1.09 -2.93 -16.45
N SER A 132 -1.08 -3.81 -17.43
CA SER A 132 0.15 -4.52 -17.80
C SER A 132 1.16 -3.60 -18.51
N THR A 133 2.46 -3.92 -18.41
CA THR A 133 3.52 -3.18 -19.10
C THR A 133 3.34 -3.11 -20.62
N ARG A 134 2.66 -4.10 -21.22
CA ARG A 134 2.36 -4.12 -22.67
C ARG A 134 1.27 -3.14 -23.05
N ARG A 135 0.31 -2.90 -22.17
CA ARG A 135 -0.82 -1.99 -22.39
C ARG A 135 -0.61 -0.62 -21.75
N TYR A 136 0.54 -0.41 -21.12
CA TYR A 136 0.82 0.81 -20.35
C TYR A 136 0.67 2.07 -21.21
N GLN A 137 1.26 2.08 -22.41
CA GLN A 137 1.18 3.23 -23.31
C GLN A 137 -0.26 3.50 -23.77
N ALA A 138 -1.03 2.46 -24.07
CA ALA A 138 -2.44 2.60 -24.44
C ALA A 138 -3.34 3.10 -23.30
N GLY A 139 -2.90 2.96 -22.06
CA GLY A 139 -3.60 3.49 -20.87
C GLY A 139 -3.17 4.92 -20.51
N LEU A 140 -2.34 5.59 -21.33
CA LEU A 140 -1.98 6.98 -21.13
C LEU A 140 -2.91 7.88 -21.97
N GLU A 141 -3.30 9.01 -21.39
CA GLU A 141 -4.02 10.02 -22.14
C GLU A 141 -3.15 10.64 -23.24
N PRO A 142 -3.73 11.03 -24.40
CA PRO A 142 -3.02 11.70 -25.47
C PRO A 142 -2.43 13.04 -25.01
N VAL A 143 -1.16 13.30 -25.35
CA VAL A 143 -0.45 14.55 -24.99
C VAL A 143 -0.13 15.42 -26.21
N GLY A 144 -0.70 15.09 -27.35
CA GLY A 144 -0.44 15.73 -28.64
C GLY A 144 0.55 14.94 -29.51
N ALA A 145 0.24 14.77 -30.79
CA ALA A 145 1.01 13.94 -31.71
C ALA A 145 2.48 14.37 -31.80
N ALA A 146 2.77 15.66 -31.82
CA ALA A 146 4.13 16.19 -31.88
C ALA A 146 4.95 15.82 -30.61
N VAL A 147 4.33 15.87 -29.45
CA VAL A 147 4.96 15.49 -28.18
C VAL A 147 5.15 13.98 -28.10
N GLU A 148 4.17 13.18 -28.53
CA GLU A 148 4.24 11.72 -28.50
C GLU A 148 5.34 11.15 -29.38
N GLN A 149 5.59 11.72 -30.55
CA GLN A 149 6.66 11.29 -31.46
C GLN A 149 8.05 11.35 -30.82
N THR A 150 8.29 12.30 -29.93
CA THR A 150 9.58 12.50 -29.25
C THR A 150 9.61 12.01 -27.82
N ALA A 151 8.45 11.69 -27.24
CA ALA A 151 8.31 11.24 -25.86
C ALA A 151 8.95 9.87 -25.64
N THR A 152 9.53 9.72 -24.45
CA THR A 152 10.17 8.47 -24.02
C THR A 152 9.73 8.09 -22.60
N GLY A 153 10.18 6.94 -22.13
CA GLY A 153 9.92 6.51 -20.75
C GLY A 153 8.66 5.67 -20.56
N THR A 154 7.88 5.45 -21.62
CA THR A 154 6.64 4.67 -21.61
C THR A 154 6.81 3.27 -22.23
N SER A 155 8.01 2.93 -22.72
CA SER A 155 8.27 1.60 -23.27
C SER A 155 8.10 0.52 -22.22
N LYS A 156 7.70 -0.69 -22.62
CA LYS A 156 7.55 -1.87 -21.77
C LYS A 156 8.72 -2.06 -20.80
N SER A 157 9.96 -1.96 -21.33
CA SER A 157 11.16 -2.15 -20.52
C SER A 157 11.39 -1.00 -19.53
N ALA A 158 11.11 0.25 -19.92
CA ALA A 158 11.23 1.40 -19.02
C ALA A 158 10.23 1.32 -17.86
N VAL A 159 8.98 1.03 -18.17
CA VAL A 159 7.92 0.86 -17.17
C VAL A 159 8.23 -0.31 -16.24
N SER A 160 8.66 -1.45 -16.79
CA SER A 160 9.04 -2.62 -15.99
C SER A 160 10.18 -2.31 -15.00
N ARG A 161 11.24 -1.63 -15.46
CA ARG A 161 12.36 -1.25 -14.57
C ARG A 161 11.90 -0.30 -13.45
N ARG A 162 11.09 0.71 -13.76
CA ARG A 162 10.53 1.61 -12.76
C ARG A 162 9.66 0.90 -11.74
N PHE A 163 8.78 0.04 -12.22
CA PHE A 163 7.92 -0.74 -11.33
C PHE A 163 8.75 -1.65 -10.42
N VAL A 164 9.78 -2.33 -10.95
CA VAL A 164 10.69 -3.13 -10.14
C VAL A 164 11.35 -2.28 -9.05
N ALA A 165 12.00 -1.17 -9.44
CA ALA A 165 12.66 -0.28 -8.48
C ALA A 165 11.71 0.31 -7.44
N ALA A 166 10.49 0.70 -7.83
CA ALA A 166 9.49 1.24 -6.90
C ALA A 166 8.99 0.18 -5.89
N THR A 167 8.76 -1.05 -6.36
CA THR A 167 8.33 -2.14 -5.47
C THR A 167 9.47 -2.69 -4.61
N GLU A 168 10.72 -2.67 -5.07
CA GLU A 168 11.91 -2.97 -4.25
C GLU A 168 12.07 -1.93 -3.14
N ARG A 169 11.87 -0.66 -3.43
CA ARG A 169 11.87 0.41 -2.42
C ARG A 169 10.77 0.21 -1.40
N ALA A 170 9.52 -0.06 -1.82
CA ALA A 170 8.42 -0.32 -0.91
C ALA A 170 8.69 -1.52 0.02
N LEU A 171 9.31 -2.59 -0.50
CA LEU A 171 9.75 -3.72 0.32
C LEU A 171 10.82 -3.31 1.33
N ALA A 172 11.84 -2.57 0.88
CA ALA A 172 12.92 -2.12 1.75
C ALA A 172 12.41 -1.17 2.85
N GLU A 173 11.53 -0.23 2.52
CA GLU A 173 10.89 0.68 3.48
C GLU A 173 10.07 -0.10 4.52
N LEU A 174 9.27 -1.07 4.10
CA LEU A 174 8.49 -1.90 5.01
C LEU A 174 9.38 -2.70 5.96
N LEU A 175 10.47 -3.28 5.45
CA LEU A 175 11.39 -4.11 6.24
C LEU A 175 12.36 -3.30 7.11
N ALA A 176 12.57 -2.01 6.82
CA ALA A 176 13.42 -1.12 7.59
C ALA A 176 12.65 -0.18 8.52
N ALA A 177 11.32 -0.21 8.50
CA ALA A 177 10.51 0.69 9.32
C ALA A 177 10.81 0.52 10.81
N ASP A 178 11.05 1.62 11.51
CA ASP A 178 11.17 1.65 12.96
C ASP A 178 9.80 1.39 13.61
N LEU A 179 9.73 0.43 14.50
CA LEU A 179 8.52 0.02 15.20
C LEU A 179 8.51 0.43 16.68
N SER A 180 9.55 1.08 17.17
CA SER A 180 9.70 1.44 18.59
C SER A 180 8.62 2.40 19.11
N GLY A 181 8.06 3.22 18.21
CA GLY A 181 6.96 4.14 18.53
C GLY A 181 5.56 3.54 18.49
N LEU A 182 5.41 2.24 18.17
CA LEU A 182 4.11 1.60 18.01
C LEU A 182 3.61 0.99 19.33
N ASP A 183 2.52 1.52 19.89
CA ASP A 183 1.80 0.88 21.00
C ASP A 183 0.79 -0.11 20.43
N LEU A 184 1.26 -1.34 20.15
CA LEU A 184 0.42 -2.42 19.65
C LEU A 184 -0.35 -3.10 20.79
N VAL A 185 -1.64 -3.30 20.58
CA VAL A 185 -2.51 -4.06 21.49
C VAL A 185 -2.90 -5.42 20.92
N ALA A 186 -2.89 -5.54 19.59
CA ALA A 186 -3.10 -6.83 18.92
C ALA A 186 -2.19 -6.99 17.69
N LEU A 187 -1.82 -8.22 17.41
CA LEU A 187 -1.05 -8.66 16.25
C LEU A 187 -1.83 -9.75 15.52
N MET A 188 -1.89 -9.66 14.21
CA MET A 188 -2.41 -10.73 13.35
C MET A 188 -1.29 -11.26 12.47
N VAL A 189 -1.17 -12.58 12.36
CA VAL A 189 -0.19 -13.25 11.50
C VAL A 189 -0.93 -14.28 10.67
N ASP A 190 -0.71 -14.27 9.36
CA ASP A 190 -1.40 -15.18 8.43
C ASP A 190 -0.51 -15.49 7.22
N GLY A 191 -0.79 -16.64 6.58
CA GLY A 191 -0.10 -17.09 5.38
C GLY A 191 -0.79 -16.62 4.10
N VAL A 192 -0.01 -16.21 3.11
CA VAL A 192 -0.49 -15.94 1.77
C VAL A 192 0.23 -16.79 0.75
N ARG A 193 -0.53 -17.58 -0.01
CA ARG A 193 0.01 -18.35 -1.14
C ARG A 193 -0.10 -17.56 -2.42
N VAL A 194 1.03 -17.49 -3.14
CA VAL A 194 1.16 -16.86 -4.47
C VAL A 194 1.90 -17.86 -5.36
N ALA A 195 1.19 -18.49 -6.28
CA ALA A 195 1.65 -19.64 -7.05
C ALA A 195 2.21 -20.74 -6.13
N GLU A 196 3.43 -21.21 -6.37
CA GLU A 196 4.09 -22.28 -5.58
C GLU A 196 4.76 -21.76 -4.29
N ARG A 197 4.61 -20.46 -3.97
CA ARG A 197 5.30 -19.83 -2.85
C ARG A 197 4.35 -19.45 -1.75
N CYS A 198 4.83 -19.59 -0.53
CA CYS A 198 4.14 -19.18 0.67
C CYS A 198 4.85 -17.98 1.29
N CYS A 199 4.12 -16.93 1.59
CA CYS A 199 4.60 -15.80 2.38
C CYS A 199 3.78 -15.71 3.66
N VAL A 200 4.43 -15.33 4.74
CA VAL A 200 3.76 -14.98 6.00
C VAL A 200 3.77 -13.47 6.12
N VAL A 201 2.65 -12.89 6.48
CA VAL A 201 2.48 -11.44 6.67
C VAL A 201 2.04 -11.13 8.09
N ALA A 202 2.42 -9.96 8.59
CA ALA A 202 2.07 -9.48 9.92
C ALA A 202 1.36 -8.13 9.86
N LEU A 203 0.25 -8.00 10.59
CA LEU A 203 -0.56 -6.79 10.70
C LEU A 203 -0.74 -6.45 12.18
N GLY A 204 -0.32 -5.26 12.60
CA GLY A 204 -0.53 -4.72 13.93
C GLY A 204 -1.82 -3.92 14.05
N ILE A 205 -2.39 -3.92 15.25
CA ILE A 205 -3.47 -3.02 15.66
C ILE A 205 -2.97 -2.22 16.85
N THR A 206 -2.89 -0.92 16.69
CA THR A 206 -2.43 0.02 17.72
C THR A 206 -3.55 0.36 18.70
N LEU A 207 -3.20 0.90 19.84
CA LEU A 207 -4.14 1.26 20.91
C LEU A 207 -5.21 2.28 20.47
N ASP A 208 -4.90 3.12 19.49
CA ASP A 208 -5.87 4.06 18.87
C ASP A 208 -6.72 3.42 17.77
N GLY A 209 -6.51 2.13 17.48
CA GLY A 209 -7.28 1.35 16.51
C GLY A 209 -6.77 1.40 15.09
N ALA A 210 -5.63 2.01 14.82
CA ALA A 210 -5.02 1.97 13.50
C ALA A 210 -4.51 0.56 13.15
N LYS A 211 -4.60 0.21 11.89
CA LYS A 211 -4.03 -1.03 11.33
C LYS A 211 -2.73 -0.71 10.62
N VAL A 212 -1.65 -1.38 11.02
CA VAL A 212 -0.30 -1.12 10.51
C VAL A 212 0.29 -2.40 9.92
N PRO A 213 0.60 -2.45 8.62
CA PRO A 213 1.40 -3.52 8.05
C PRO A 213 2.80 -3.53 8.68
N LEU A 214 3.21 -4.64 9.28
CA LEU A 214 4.46 -4.69 10.05
C LEU A 214 5.61 -5.34 9.28
N GLY A 215 5.32 -6.34 8.44
CA GLY A 215 6.34 -7.05 7.70
C GLY A 215 5.81 -8.30 7.01
N LEU A 216 6.70 -8.92 6.25
CA LEU A 216 6.46 -10.17 5.55
C LEU A 216 7.75 -10.98 5.42
N ALA A 217 7.60 -12.29 5.31
CA ALA A 217 8.69 -13.22 5.02
C ALA A 217 8.24 -14.29 4.03
N GLU A 218 9.16 -14.80 3.20
CA GLU A 218 8.90 -15.91 2.28
C GLU A 218 9.47 -17.21 2.85
N GLY A 219 8.74 -18.29 2.71
CA GLY A 219 9.20 -19.64 2.96
C GLY A 219 8.65 -20.63 1.94
N ALA A 220 9.25 -21.81 1.84
CA ALA A 220 8.71 -22.87 0.99
C ALA A 220 7.36 -23.39 1.52
N THR A 221 7.17 -23.29 2.83
CA THR A 221 5.95 -23.65 3.57
C THR A 221 5.80 -22.71 4.77
N GLU A 222 4.61 -22.66 5.35
CA GLU A 222 4.39 -22.02 6.66
C GLU A 222 5.04 -22.88 7.75
N ASN A 223 6.33 -22.65 8.01
CA ASN A 223 7.03 -23.34 9.09
C ASN A 223 7.35 -22.37 10.24
N ALA A 224 7.53 -22.93 11.44
CA ALA A 224 7.79 -22.14 12.64
C ALA A 224 9.05 -21.26 12.55
N THR A 225 10.04 -21.67 11.76
CA THR A 225 11.30 -20.91 11.59
C THR A 225 11.03 -19.61 10.82
N VAL A 226 10.34 -19.65 9.67
CA VAL A 226 10.01 -18.47 8.88
C VAL A 226 9.18 -17.48 9.68
N VAL A 227 8.19 -17.97 10.43
CA VAL A 227 7.36 -17.12 11.29
C VAL A 227 8.17 -16.51 12.42
N ARG A 228 9.04 -17.31 13.07
CA ARG A 228 9.92 -16.82 14.14
C ARG A 228 10.87 -15.74 13.63
N ASP A 229 11.48 -15.95 12.47
CA ASP A 229 12.39 -14.99 11.85
C ASP A 229 11.66 -13.68 11.51
N LEU A 230 10.43 -13.76 11.00
CA LEU A 230 9.58 -12.59 10.80
C LEU A 230 9.34 -11.84 12.11
N LEU A 231 8.88 -12.55 13.16
CA LEU A 231 8.55 -11.93 14.46
C LEU A 231 9.80 -11.40 15.17
N ALA A 232 10.93 -12.10 15.12
CA ALA A 232 12.21 -11.62 15.63
C ALA A 232 12.64 -10.33 14.90
N GLY A 233 12.47 -10.28 13.57
CA GLY A 233 12.72 -9.07 12.80
C GLY A 233 11.83 -7.89 13.20
N LEU A 234 10.61 -8.12 13.69
CA LEU A 234 9.76 -7.04 14.26
C LEU A 234 10.39 -6.51 15.56
N ARG A 235 10.80 -7.41 16.45
CA ARG A 235 11.49 -7.05 17.71
C ARG A 235 12.79 -6.29 17.43
N ASP A 236 13.61 -6.77 16.51
CA ASP A 236 14.89 -6.15 16.16
C ASP A 236 14.73 -4.74 15.59
N ARG A 237 13.53 -4.43 15.05
CA ARG A 237 13.12 -3.08 14.62
C ARG A 237 12.43 -2.26 15.71
N GLY A 238 12.51 -2.70 16.96
CA GLY A 238 12.04 -1.95 18.13
C GLY A 238 10.63 -2.27 18.60
N LEU A 239 9.94 -3.27 18.02
CA LEU A 239 8.66 -3.70 18.57
C LEU A 239 8.84 -4.25 19.98
N ASP A 240 8.10 -3.70 20.95
CA ASP A 240 8.12 -4.19 22.33
C ASP A 240 7.42 -5.55 22.42
N THR A 241 8.22 -6.60 22.65
CA THR A 241 7.73 -7.99 22.82
C THR A 241 7.59 -8.39 24.28
N THR A 242 7.91 -7.49 25.22
CA THR A 242 7.83 -7.78 26.66
C THR A 242 6.46 -7.50 27.26
N ARG A 243 5.67 -6.64 26.60
CA ARG A 243 4.30 -6.32 27.03
C ARG A 243 3.31 -7.38 26.56
N PRO A 244 2.23 -7.63 27.33
CA PRO A 244 1.16 -8.52 26.90
C PRO A 244 0.53 -8.02 25.59
N ILE A 245 0.34 -8.92 24.67
CA ILE A 245 -0.27 -8.60 23.38
C ILE A 245 -1.23 -9.73 22.96
N LEU A 246 -2.39 -9.34 22.42
CA LEU A 246 -3.31 -10.30 21.80
C LEU A 246 -2.79 -10.70 20.42
N VAL A 247 -2.50 -12.00 20.22
CA VAL A 247 -2.08 -12.51 18.91
C VAL A 247 -3.18 -13.36 18.30
N VAL A 248 -3.72 -12.91 17.16
CA VAL A 248 -4.80 -13.60 16.44
C VAL A 248 -4.21 -14.38 15.27
N ILE A 249 -4.38 -15.72 15.30
CA ILE A 249 -3.83 -16.64 14.31
C ILE A 249 -4.90 -17.66 13.82
N ASP A 250 -4.65 -18.29 12.69
CA ASP A 250 -5.54 -19.32 12.11
C ASP A 250 -5.60 -20.64 12.91
N GLY A 251 -4.66 -20.85 13.81
CA GLY A 251 -4.55 -22.03 14.65
C GLY A 251 -3.47 -23.02 14.19
N ALA A 252 -2.66 -22.67 13.19
CA ALA A 252 -1.50 -23.48 12.81
C ALA A 252 -0.49 -23.59 13.98
N LYS A 253 -0.05 -24.82 14.27
CA LYS A 253 0.90 -25.08 15.36
C LYS A 253 2.22 -24.33 15.19
N ALA A 254 2.64 -24.12 13.93
CA ALA A 254 3.84 -23.38 13.60
C ALA A 254 3.75 -21.91 14.01
N LEU A 255 2.62 -21.26 13.73
CA LEU A 255 2.36 -19.86 14.13
C LEU A 255 2.35 -19.74 15.66
N ARG A 256 1.59 -20.61 16.33
CA ARG A 256 1.54 -20.64 17.79
C ARG A 256 2.92 -20.76 18.41
N ARG A 257 3.73 -21.73 17.96
CA ARG A 257 5.08 -21.94 18.48
C ARG A 257 5.97 -20.72 18.27
N ALA A 258 5.99 -20.14 17.07
CA ALA A 258 6.81 -18.97 16.79
C ALA A 258 6.41 -17.75 17.64
N VAL A 259 5.12 -17.55 17.88
CA VAL A 259 4.62 -16.50 18.75
C VAL A 259 5.11 -16.67 20.19
N THR A 260 5.00 -17.91 20.73
CA THR A 260 5.47 -18.21 22.10
C THR A 260 6.99 -18.20 22.24
N ASP A 261 7.73 -18.38 21.14
CA ASP A 261 9.20 -18.33 21.14
C ASP A 261 9.73 -16.86 21.15
N VAL A 262 8.93 -15.87 20.71
CA VAL A 262 9.39 -14.48 20.51
C VAL A 262 8.77 -13.49 21.50
N PHE A 263 7.52 -13.67 21.87
CA PHE A 263 6.83 -12.76 22.81
C PHE A 263 6.85 -13.36 24.23
N ASP A 264 7.12 -12.52 25.23
CA ASP A 264 7.19 -12.96 26.63
C ASP A 264 5.81 -13.28 27.20
N HIS A 265 4.80 -12.49 26.83
CA HIS A 265 3.43 -12.60 27.34
C HIS A 265 2.37 -12.60 26.21
N PRO A 266 2.42 -13.56 25.26
CA PRO A 266 1.45 -13.62 24.18
C PRO A 266 0.12 -14.21 24.65
N VAL A 267 -0.96 -13.48 24.46
CA VAL A 267 -2.33 -13.96 24.67
C VAL A 267 -2.91 -14.38 23.31
N ILE A 268 -3.02 -15.69 23.08
CA ILE A 268 -3.37 -16.22 21.78
C ILE A 268 -4.87 -16.36 21.61
N GLN A 269 -5.41 -15.80 20.53
CA GLN A 269 -6.74 -16.04 20.01
C GLN A 269 -6.66 -16.84 18.71
N ARG A 270 -7.24 -18.04 18.68
CA ARG A 270 -7.45 -18.75 17.40
C ARG A 270 -8.64 -18.18 16.67
N CYS A 271 -8.50 -18.02 15.36
CA CYS A 271 -9.56 -17.52 14.50
C CYS A 271 -10.79 -18.42 14.54
N GLN A 272 -11.93 -17.90 15.02
CA GLN A 272 -13.19 -18.65 15.09
C GLN A 272 -13.71 -19.08 13.72
N LEU A 273 -13.48 -18.28 12.68
CA LEU A 273 -13.90 -18.63 11.31
C LEU A 273 -13.09 -19.79 10.74
N HIS A 274 -11.76 -19.81 10.94
CA HIS A 274 -10.92 -20.92 10.54
C HIS A 274 -11.26 -22.19 11.35
N LYS A 275 -11.51 -22.05 12.66
CA LYS A 275 -11.97 -23.17 13.48
C LYS A 275 -13.28 -23.75 12.96
N LEU A 276 -14.25 -22.89 12.64
CA LEU A 276 -15.53 -23.31 12.08
C LEU A 276 -15.33 -24.10 10.78
N ARG A 277 -14.54 -23.57 9.83
CA ARG A 277 -14.23 -24.24 8.56
C ARG A 277 -13.54 -25.58 8.79
N ASN A 278 -12.51 -25.63 9.63
CA ASN A 278 -11.75 -26.84 9.92
C ASN A 278 -12.62 -27.97 10.51
N VAL A 279 -13.67 -27.65 11.23
CA VAL A 279 -14.64 -28.61 11.76
C VAL A 279 -15.64 -29.00 10.67
N THR A 280 -16.23 -28.05 9.97
CA THR A 280 -17.26 -28.33 8.96
C THR A 280 -16.73 -29.07 7.74
N ASP A 281 -15.49 -28.82 7.32
CA ASP A 281 -14.85 -29.51 6.19
C ASP A 281 -14.63 -31.03 6.43
N ARG A 282 -14.80 -31.46 7.69
CA ARG A 282 -14.72 -32.88 8.11
C ARG A 282 -16.11 -33.54 8.28
N LEU A 283 -17.15 -32.84 7.87
CA LEU A 283 -18.54 -33.26 8.02
C LEU A 283 -19.26 -33.34 6.68
N PRO A 284 -20.20 -34.27 6.51
CA PRO A 284 -21.15 -34.25 5.39
C PRO A 284 -21.95 -32.90 5.41
N GLU A 285 -22.29 -32.41 4.23
CA GLU A 285 -22.96 -31.09 4.06
C GLU A 285 -24.25 -30.98 4.92
N ALA A 286 -25.04 -32.04 5.00
CA ALA A 286 -26.28 -32.06 5.79
C ALA A 286 -26.04 -31.87 7.29
N VAL A 287 -24.91 -32.33 7.83
CA VAL A 287 -24.53 -32.18 9.25
C VAL A 287 -23.78 -30.87 9.49
N ALA A 288 -22.92 -30.48 8.54
CA ALA A 288 -22.06 -29.29 8.64
C ALA A 288 -22.86 -28.00 8.94
N SER A 289 -24.01 -27.83 8.29
CA SER A 289 -24.88 -26.66 8.51
C SER A 289 -25.39 -26.58 9.96
N THR A 290 -25.82 -27.71 10.54
CA THR A 290 -26.31 -27.77 11.92
C THR A 290 -25.19 -27.52 12.92
N VAL A 291 -24.03 -28.15 12.73
CA VAL A 291 -22.84 -27.98 13.58
C VAL A 291 -22.36 -26.54 13.51
N ALA A 292 -22.30 -25.94 12.33
CA ALA A 292 -21.92 -24.54 12.16
C ALA A 292 -22.85 -23.58 12.92
N LYS A 293 -24.15 -23.84 12.93
CA LYS A 293 -25.13 -23.03 13.72
C LYS A 293 -24.87 -23.15 15.21
N LYS A 294 -24.63 -24.37 15.73
CA LYS A 294 -24.31 -24.60 17.14
C LYS A 294 -23.00 -23.91 17.53
N MET A 295 -21.94 -24.02 16.73
CA MET A 295 -20.67 -23.35 16.99
C MET A 295 -20.82 -21.84 17.00
N ARG A 296 -21.48 -21.22 16.00
CA ARG A 296 -21.69 -19.78 15.98
C ARG A 296 -22.50 -19.28 17.18
N ARG A 297 -23.49 -20.05 17.64
CA ARG A 297 -24.25 -19.69 18.84
C ARG A 297 -23.35 -19.66 20.07
N ALA A 298 -22.54 -20.68 20.27
CA ALA A 298 -21.60 -20.75 21.38
C ALA A 298 -20.55 -19.62 21.32
N ASP A 299 -19.99 -19.32 20.15
CA ASP A 299 -19.02 -18.22 19.94
C ASP A 299 -19.59 -16.83 20.25
N HIS A 300 -20.91 -16.67 20.30
CA HIS A 300 -21.59 -15.41 20.64
C HIS A 300 -22.14 -15.39 22.08
N HIS A 301 -21.88 -16.44 22.85
CA HIS A 301 -22.33 -16.50 24.22
C HIS A 301 -21.62 -15.41 25.07
N ALA A 302 -22.35 -14.75 25.96
CA ALA A 302 -21.77 -13.73 26.83
C ALA A 302 -20.82 -14.33 27.87
N ASP A 303 -21.12 -15.53 28.35
CA ASP A 303 -20.28 -16.28 29.31
C ASP A 303 -19.36 -17.26 28.55
N PRO A 304 -18.03 -17.08 28.60
CA PRO A 304 -17.07 -17.94 27.93
C PRO A 304 -17.02 -19.36 28.51
N LEU A 305 -17.39 -19.57 29.77
CA LEU A 305 -17.43 -20.90 30.39
C LEU A 305 -18.62 -21.71 29.84
N LEU A 306 -19.77 -21.07 29.69
CA LEU A 306 -20.93 -21.69 29.05
C LEU A 306 -20.66 -21.96 27.57
N ALA A 307 -20.01 -21.03 26.85
CA ALA A 307 -19.57 -21.26 25.48
C ALA A 307 -18.67 -22.48 25.37
N GLN A 308 -17.70 -22.63 26.25
CA GLN A 308 -16.80 -23.78 26.28
C GLN A 308 -17.56 -25.07 26.54
N ALA A 309 -18.45 -25.09 27.54
CA ALA A 309 -19.25 -26.28 27.90
C ALA A 309 -20.17 -26.71 26.74
N GLU A 310 -20.79 -25.76 26.01
CA GLU A 310 -21.60 -26.08 24.83
C GLU A 310 -20.74 -26.68 23.69
N LEU A 311 -19.55 -26.15 23.42
CA LEU A 311 -18.66 -26.67 22.38
C LEU A 311 -18.07 -28.04 22.75
N GLU A 312 -17.75 -28.27 24.03
CA GLU A 312 -17.32 -29.60 24.52
C GLU A 312 -18.44 -30.62 24.43
N THR A 313 -19.69 -30.21 24.71
CA THR A 313 -20.87 -31.06 24.53
C THR A 313 -21.07 -31.43 23.06
N LEU A 314 -20.96 -30.42 22.17
CA LEU A 314 -21.02 -30.65 20.71
C LEU A 314 -19.91 -31.61 20.25
N ALA A 315 -18.69 -31.49 20.79
CA ALA A 315 -17.59 -32.38 20.46
C ALA A 315 -17.90 -33.84 20.91
N ARG A 316 -18.53 -34.04 22.09
CA ARG A 316 -18.98 -35.35 22.56
C ARG A 316 -20.09 -35.95 21.67
N GLU A 317 -21.02 -35.11 21.19
CA GLU A 317 -22.05 -35.57 20.25
C GLU A 317 -21.41 -36.10 18.92
N LEU A 318 -20.33 -35.44 18.48
CA LEU A 318 -19.63 -35.82 17.25
C LEU A 318 -18.68 -37.02 17.38
N ASP A 319 -18.26 -37.40 18.59
CA ASP A 319 -17.23 -38.42 18.81
C ASP A 319 -17.56 -39.75 18.14
N ARG A 320 -18.81 -40.20 18.19
CA ARG A 320 -19.21 -41.49 17.65
C ARG A 320 -19.35 -41.48 16.14
N SER A 321 -19.86 -40.40 15.56
CA SER A 321 -20.21 -40.36 14.16
C SER A 321 -19.13 -39.68 13.30
N HIS A 322 -18.42 -38.67 13.86
CA HIS A 322 -17.46 -37.84 13.15
C HIS A 322 -16.24 -37.51 14.04
N PRO A 323 -15.44 -38.52 14.46
CA PRO A 323 -14.35 -38.32 15.43
C PRO A 323 -13.30 -37.31 14.97
N GLY A 324 -13.06 -37.20 13.65
CA GLY A 324 -12.16 -36.19 13.08
C GLY A 324 -12.64 -34.75 13.27
N ALA A 325 -13.95 -34.53 13.18
CA ALA A 325 -14.55 -33.21 13.45
C ALA A 325 -14.52 -32.89 14.95
N ALA A 326 -14.83 -33.88 15.81
CA ALA A 326 -14.74 -33.76 17.26
C ALA A 326 -13.32 -33.41 17.74
N ALA A 327 -12.30 -34.11 17.21
CA ALA A 327 -10.91 -33.83 17.50
C ALA A 327 -10.50 -32.42 17.03
N SER A 328 -10.93 -32.00 15.83
CA SER A 328 -10.70 -30.67 15.31
C SER A 328 -11.35 -29.57 16.18
N LEU A 329 -12.54 -29.83 16.72
CA LEU A 329 -13.24 -28.87 17.59
C LEU A 329 -12.50 -28.70 18.94
N ARG A 330 -12.02 -29.80 19.55
CA ARG A 330 -11.27 -29.75 20.82
C ARG A 330 -9.90 -29.11 20.67
N GLU A 331 -9.25 -29.26 19.53
CA GLU A 331 -7.91 -28.73 19.31
C GLU A 331 -7.87 -27.21 19.51
N GLY A 332 -7.21 -26.72 20.55
CA GLY A 332 -7.09 -25.30 20.88
C GLY A 332 -8.42 -24.61 21.15
N LEU A 333 -9.42 -25.34 21.68
CA LEU A 333 -10.73 -24.78 22.02
C LEU A 333 -10.61 -23.61 22.99
N ALA A 334 -9.78 -23.75 24.01
CA ALA A 334 -9.52 -22.66 24.96
C ALA A 334 -9.03 -21.39 24.27
N GLU A 335 -8.08 -21.50 23.32
CA GLU A 335 -7.55 -20.36 22.59
C GLU A 335 -8.59 -19.74 21.61
N THR A 336 -9.60 -20.49 21.19
CA THR A 336 -10.70 -19.99 20.35
C THR A 336 -11.64 -19.06 21.12
N LEU A 337 -11.71 -19.19 22.46
CA LEU A 337 -12.58 -18.42 23.33
C LEU A 337 -11.83 -17.31 24.11
N THR A 338 -10.56 -17.06 23.80
CA THR A 338 -9.72 -16.08 24.52
C THR A 338 -10.35 -14.69 24.56
N ILE A 339 -10.86 -14.20 23.43
CA ILE A 339 -11.44 -12.85 23.37
C ILE A 339 -12.69 -12.72 24.25
N GLY A 340 -13.46 -13.79 24.41
CA GLY A 340 -14.60 -13.84 25.35
C GLY A 340 -14.12 -13.74 26.80
N ARG A 341 -13.04 -14.47 27.16
CA ARG A 341 -12.46 -14.44 28.51
C ARG A 341 -11.84 -13.10 28.88
N LEU A 342 -11.35 -12.35 27.90
CA LEU A 342 -10.86 -10.98 28.12
C LEU A 342 -12.00 -9.96 28.36
N GLY A 343 -13.26 -10.36 28.24
CA GLY A 343 -14.42 -9.54 28.59
C GLY A 343 -14.60 -8.28 27.75
N VAL A 344 -14.03 -8.24 26.55
CA VAL A 344 -14.15 -7.05 25.68
C VAL A 344 -15.55 -6.91 25.09
N PRO A 345 -16.04 -5.68 24.88
CA PRO A 345 -17.37 -5.46 24.31
C PRO A 345 -17.57 -6.13 22.95
N PRO A 346 -18.81 -6.55 22.61
CA PRO A 346 -19.11 -7.32 21.39
C PRO A 346 -18.67 -6.65 20.09
N THR A 347 -18.65 -5.31 20.03
CA THR A 347 -18.19 -4.54 18.86
C THR A 347 -16.71 -4.76 18.58
N LEU A 348 -15.86 -4.77 19.61
CA LEU A 348 -14.43 -5.06 19.49
C LEU A 348 -14.18 -6.56 19.33
N ALA A 349 -14.86 -7.40 20.10
CA ALA A 349 -14.77 -8.86 20.02
C ALA A 349 -15.01 -9.36 18.58
N ARG A 350 -15.99 -8.79 17.86
CA ARG A 350 -16.26 -9.12 16.46
C ARG A 350 -15.04 -8.94 15.55
N THR A 351 -14.24 -7.92 15.79
CA THR A 351 -13.01 -7.64 15.01
C THR A 351 -11.90 -8.62 15.37
N LEU A 352 -11.71 -8.90 16.66
CA LEU A 352 -10.52 -9.60 17.15
C LEU A 352 -10.69 -11.12 17.29
N ARG A 353 -11.90 -11.67 17.14
CA ARG A 353 -12.15 -13.12 17.16
C ARG A 353 -11.76 -13.84 15.86
N SER A 354 -11.36 -13.10 14.83
CA SER A 354 -11.00 -13.66 13.51
C SER A 354 -9.85 -12.89 12.87
N THR A 355 -9.24 -13.51 11.87
CA THR A 355 -8.16 -12.96 11.04
C THR A 355 -8.68 -12.06 9.90
N ASN A 356 -9.96 -11.66 9.90
CA ASN A 356 -10.58 -10.90 8.80
C ASN A 356 -9.82 -9.63 8.41
N SER A 357 -9.21 -8.91 9.36
CA SER A 357 -8.48 -7.68 9.04
C SER A 357 -7.24 -7.94 8.20
N ILE A 358 -6.46 -9.00 8.54
CA ILE A 358 -5.29 -9.37 7.76
C ILE A 358 -5.69 -10.09 6.46
N GLU A 359 -6.75 -10.90 6.46
CA GLU A 359 -7.30 -11.52 5.24
C GLU A 359 -7.76 -10.46 4.24
N SER A 360 -8.39 -9.37 4.70
CA SER A 360 -8.76 -8.23 3.85
C SER A 360 -7.53 -7.55 3.24
N MET A 361 -6.45 -7.37 3.99
CA MET A 361 -5.19 -6.87 3.47
C MET A 361 -4.61 -7.80 2.39
N ILE A 362 -4.61 -9.11 2.66
CA ILE A 362 -4.14 -10.15 1.72
C ILE A 362 -4.98 -10.14 0.43
N ALA A 363 -6.31 -9.97 0.55
CA ALA A 363 -7.20 -9.89 -0.61
C ALA A 363 -6.82 -8.70 -1.51
N ILE A 364 -6.58 -7.52 -0.95
CA ILE A 364 -6.11 -6.35 -1.69
C ILE A 364 -4.77 -6.63 -2.38
N CYS A 365 -3.83 -7.30 -1.70
CA CYS A 365 -2.56 -7.69 -2.32
C CYS A 365 -2.76 -8.63 -3.52
N ARG A 366 -3.69 -9.59 -3.43
CA ARG A 366 -4.04 -10.51 -4.53
C ARG A 366 -4.70 -9.79 -5.69
N ASP A 367 -5.61 -8.85 -5.41
CA ASP A 367 -6.28 -8.06 -6.45
C ASP A 367 -5.28 -7.23 -7.25
N HIS A 368 -4.33 -6.58 -6.59
CA HIS A 368 -3.26 -5.84 -7.25
C HIS A 368 -2.34 -6.72 -8.09
N ALA A 369 -2.17 -7.99 -7.72
CA ALA A 369 -1.33 -8.95 -8.42
C ALA A 369 -2.09 -9.82 -9.45
N ALA A 370 -3.40 -9.63 -9.65
CA ALA A 370 -4.27 -10.49 -10.45
C ALA A 370 -3.85 -10.62 -11.92
N ASN A 371 -3.17 -9.61 -12.47
CA ASN A 371 -2.67 -9.61 -13.85
C ASN A 371 -1.33 -10.32 -14.02
N VAL A 372 -0.66 -10.75 -12.94
CA VAL A 372 0.62 -11.44 -13.00
C VAL A 372 0.41 -12.90 -13.43
N LYS A 373 0.90 -13.27 -14.60
CA LYS A 373 0.74 -14.62 -15.15
C LYS A 373 1.91 -15.57 -14.83
N ARG A 374 3.06 -15.02 -14.44
CA ARG A 374 4.26 -15.82 -14.13
C ARG A 374 5.07 -15.14 -13.03
N TRP A 375 5.27 -15.86 -11.96
CA TRP A 375 6.13 -15.48 -10.84
C TRP A 375 7.53 -16.09 -11.07
N ARG A 376 8.56 -15.25 -11.13
CA ARG A 376 9.93 -15.70 -11.46
C ARG A 376 10.67 -16.24 -10.25
N ASP A 377 10.57 -15.51 -9.13
CA ASP A 377 11.35 -15.73 -7.92
C ASP A 377 10.62 -15.20 -6.69
N GLY A 378 11.12 -15.49 -5.50
CA GLY A 378 10.55 -15.03 -4.23
C GLY A 378 10.65 -13.53 -4.05
N GLN A 379 11.72 -12.92 -4.51
CA GLN A 379 11.86 -11.45 -4.45
C GLN A 379 10.74 -10.75 -5.23
N MET A 380 10.34 -11.30 -6.36
CA MET A 380 9.21 -10.79 -7.10
C MET A 380 7.90 -10.90 -6.29
N VAL A 381 7.70 -12.00 -5.57
CA VAL A 381 6.51 -12.19 -4.72
C VAL A 381 6.54 -11.20 -3.55
N LEU A 382 7.64 -11.13 -2.81
CA LEU A 382 7.79 -10.24 -1.65
C LEU A 382 7.53 -8.78 -2.01
N ARG A 383 8.15 -8.26 -3.07
CA ARG A 383 7.98 -6.85 -3.46
C ARG A 383 6.59 -6.53 -3.98
N TRP A 384 5.88 -7.48 -4.60
CA TRP A 384 4.49 -7.29 -5.00
C TRP A 384 3.55 -7.28 -3.79
N ILE A 385 3.75 -8.19 -2.83
CA ILE A 385 2.97 -8.22 -1.60
C ILE A 385 3.24 -6.96 -0.77
N ALA A 386 4.50 -6.55 -0.59
CA ALA A 386 4.85 -5.33 0.13
C ALA A 386 4.18 -4.08 -0.47
N ALA A 387 4.23 -3.94 -1.80
CA ALA A 387 3.55 -2.84 -2.48
C ALA A 387 2.03 -2.90 -2.28
N GLY A 388 1.43 -4.10 -2.36
CA GLY A 388 0.00 -4.31 -2.10
C GLY A 388 -0.38 -4.02 -0.63
N MET A 389 0.47 -4.35 0.34
CA MET A 389 0.29 -3.99 1.76
C MET A 389 0.31 -2.47 1.94
N GLY A 390 1.21 -1.76 1.24
CA GLY A 390 1.26 -0.29 1.24
C GLY A 390 -0.02 0.34 0.66
N GLU A 391 -0.57 -0.22 -0.42
CA GLU A 391 -1.86 0.24 -0.98
C GLU A 391 -3.03 -0.07 -0.05
N ALA A 392 -3.04 -1.24 0.60
CA ALA A 392 -4.04 -1.58 1.60
C ALA A 392 -4.00 -0.61 2.78
N ALA A 393 -2.81 -0.22 3.26
CA ALA A 393 -2.64 0.71 4.36
C ALA A 393 -3.29 2.08 4.11
N LYS A 394 -3.24 2.57 2.86
CA LYS A 394 -3.88 3.84 2.47
C LYS A 394 -5.41 3.82 2.60
N GLN A 395 -6.02 2.64 2.56
CA GLN A 395 -7.47 2.43 2.61
C GLN A 395 -7.96 2.00 3.99
N PHE A 396 -7.06 1.75 4.94
CA PHE A 396 -7.44 1.27 6.25
C PHE A 396 -8.27 2.31 7.01
N ARG A 397 -9.38 1.82 7.56
CA ARG A 397 -10.13 2.51 8.61
C ARG A 397 -9.74 1.92 9.95
N ARG A 398 -9.92 2.66 11.02
CA ARG A 398 -9.78 2.14 12.38
C ARG A 398 -10.63 0.89 12.55
N VAL A 399 -10.19 0.00 13.42
CA VAL A 399 -10.96 -1.22 13.73
C VAL A 399 -12.29 -0.89 14.40
N ASN A 400 -13.33 -1.69 14.11
CA ASN A 400 -14.61 -1.52 14.79
C ASN A 400 -14.45 -1.77 16.28
N GLY A 401 -15.03 -0.89 17.09
CA GLY A 401 -14.91 -0.97 18.54
C GLY A 401 -13.58 -0.44 19.10
N TYR A 402 -12.81 0.33 18.32
CA TYR A 402 -11.49 0.86 18.72
C TYR A 402 -11.53 1.65 20.06
N LEU A 403 -12.64 2.27 20.40
CA LEU A 403 -12.80 2.97 21.69
C LEU A 403 -12.67 2.04 22.91
N HIS A 404 -12.79 0.73 22.71
CA HIS A 404 -12.65 -0.28 23.74
C HIS A 404 -11.25 -0.92 23.81
N LEU A 405 -10.31 -0.52 22.95
CA LEU A 405 -8.94 -1.03 22.98
C LEU A 405 -8.20 -0.71 24.28
N PRO A 406 -8.41 0.44 24.96
CA PRO A 406 -7.86 0.67 26.28
C PRO A 406 -8.33 -0.36 27.32
N ALA A 407 -9.59 -0.78 27.27
CA ALA A 407 -10.10 -1.83 28.17
C ALA A 407 -9.45 -3.20 27.84
N LEU A 408 -9.23 -3.51 26.56
CA LEU A 408 -8.47 -4.69 26.17
C LEU A 408 -7.04 -4.64 26.70
N ARG A 409 -6.35 -3.50 26.65
CA ARG A 409 -5.01 -3.33 27.22
C ARG A 409 -5.00 -3.69 28.71
N VAL A 410 -5.94 -3.13 29.50
CA VAL A 410 -6.07 -3.44 30.92
C VAL A 410 -6.30 -4.94 31.16
N ALA A 411 -7.17 -5.56 30.36
CA ALA A 411 -7.43 -7.00 30.46
C ALA A 411 -6.19 -7.87 30.12
N LEU A 412 -5.38 -7.45 29.14
CA LEU A 412 -4.13 -8.10 28.81
C LEU A 412 -3.09 -7.96 29.93
N ASP A 413 -2.93 -6.76 30.49
CA ASP A 413 -1.99 -6.50 31.59
C ASP A 413 -2.35 -7.32 32.84
N ALA A 414 -3.64 -7.52 33.10
CA ALA A 414 -4.12 -8.37 34.20
C ALA A 414 -3.73 -9.86 34.03
N THR A 415 -3.47 -10.34 32.82
CA THR A 415 -3.05 -11.74 32.60
C THR A 415 -1.67 -12.05 33.20
N ILE A 416 -0.79 -11.05 33.31
CA ILE A 416 0.53 -11.22 33.96
C ILE A 416 0.36 -11.37 35.46
N ALA A 417 -0.50 -10.57 36.09
CA ALA A 417 -0.69 -10.58 37.53
C ALA A 417 -1.22 -11.93 38.08
N THR A 418 -1.98 -12.66 37.25
CA THR A 418 -2.50 -13.99 37.60
C THR A 418 -1.48 -15.12 37.44
N VAL A 419 -0.36 -14.90 36.71
CA VAL A 419 0.69 -15.91 36.50
C VAL A 419 1.84 -15.78 37.53
N THR A 420 2.00 -14.63 38.16
CA THR A 420 2.99 -14.45 39.20
C THR A 420 2.34 -14.82 40.55
N PRO A 421 2.66 -16.01 41.17
CA PRO A 421 2.18 -16.30 42.52
C PRO A 421 2.71 -15.24 43.44
N THR A 422 1.82 -14.57 44.16
CA THR A 422 2.22 -13.66 45.26
C THR A 422 3.10 -14.43 46.22
N LYS A 423 4.27 -13.87 46.56
CA LYS A 423 5.22 -14.47 47.52
C LYS A 423 4.63 -14.68 48.90
N GLU A 424 3.38 -14.35 49.11
CA GLU A 424 2.64 -14.56 50.38
C GLU A 424 2.03 -15.97 50.51
N ASP A 425 1.78 -16.69 49.38
CA ASP A 425 1.23 -18.06 49.42
C ASP A 425 2.31 -19.17 49.61
N ALA A 426 3.57 -18.81 49.67
CA ALA A 426 4.69 -19.73 49.89
C ALA A 426 5.17 -19.76 51.35
N ALA A 427 4.45 -19.10 52.29
CA ALA A 427 4.78 -19.02 53.70
C ALA A 427 3.64 -19.53 54.64
N ALA A 428 2.71 -20.32 54.10
CA ALA A 428 1.68 -20.98 54.89
C ALA A 428 1.84 -22.52 54.90
#